data_728b974c0e0f8502d4fede0e55a6c056
#
_entry.id   728b974c0e0f8502d4fede0e55a6c056
#
_cell.length_a   1.000
_cell.length_b   1.000
_cell.length_c   1.000
_cell.angle_alpha   90.00
_cell.angle_beta   90.00
_cell.angle_gamma   90.00
#
_symmetry.space_group_name_H-M   'P 1'
#
loop_
_entity.id
_entity.type
_entity.pdbx_description
1 polymer ?
#
loop_
_entity_poly.entity_id
_entity_poly.type
_entity_poly.pdbx_seq_one_letter_code
_entity_poly.pdbx_strand_id
1 'polypeptide(L)'
;MSKDINLDTHITDLVNVFKWEDLKDVCLVVHSYGGWPGSGALEQIGDRVSSIVWLDAFKPENGQRGFDFASEFSRKAFLAAVEKGEPGRPSPTAEAFRVISEKDRAWVDSKTTPQPNGVAIQPIKLTGAREKVAKKTYIRAAKYPQPAFDQALAECKADKSWRTFEATESGHDVMVDAPQWLVDVLLQVS
;
A
#
# COMPACT_ATOMS: atom_id res chain seq x y z
N MET A 1 7.82 9.06 17.45
CA MET A 1 6.60 8.31 17.04
C MET A 1 5.65 8.30 18.22
N SER A 2 4.35 8.55 18.01
CA SER A 2 3.32 8.52 19.06
C SER A 2 2.47 7.26 18.94
N LYS A 3 2.01 6.73 20.07
CA LYS A 3 1.02 5.63 20.13
C LYS A 3 -0.38 6.04 19.64
N ASP A 4 -0.63 7.35 19.53
CA ASP A 4 -1.92 7.90 19.09
C ASP A 4 -2.07 7.93 17.57
N ILE A 5 -0.98 7.68 16.82
CA ILE A 5 -1.01 7.58 15.36
C ILE A 5 -1.72 6.29 14.95
N ASN A 6 -2.80 6.43 14.19
CA ASN A 6 -3.64 5.34 13.71
C ASN A 6 -3.89 5.45 12.18
N LEU A 7 -4.73 4.60 11.62
CA LEU A 7 -5.00 4.61 10.19
C LEU A 7 -5.67 5.91 9.73
N ASP A 8 -6.61 6.46 10.53
CA ASP A 8 -7.28 7.73 10.21
C ASP A 8 -6.29 8.90 10.16
N THR A 9 -5.21 8.86 10.98
CA THR A 9 -4.12 9.86 10.89
C THR A 9 -3.49 9.85 9.50
N HIS A 10 -3.10 8.68 9.00
CA HIS A 10 -2.48 8.57 7.67
C HIS A 10 -3.47 8.85 6.51
N ILE A 11 -4.75 8.50 6.69
CA ILE A 11 -5.81 8.87 5.73
C ILE A 11 -5.92 10.41 5.67
N THR A 12 -5.97 11.06 6.84
CA THR A 12 -6.07 12.52 6.95
C THR A 12 -4.86 13.21 6.33
N ASP A 13 -3.64 12.67 6.54
CA ASP A 13 -2.43 13.22 5.94
C ASP A 13 -2.54 13.21 4.40
N LEU A 14 -2.96 12.09 3.80
CA LEU A 14 -3.14 12.01 2.35
C LEU A 14 -4.24 12.96 1.85
N VAL A 15 -5.39 13.01 2.53
CA VAL A 15 -6.48 13.95 2.19
C VAL A 15 -6.00 15.40 2.26
N ASN A 16 -5.20 15.75 3.25
CA ASN A 16 -4.65 17.10 3.42
C ASN A 16 -3.67 17.46 2.29
N VAL A 17 -2.87 16.52 1.77
CA VAL A 17 -2.04 16.78 0.58
C VAL A 17 -2.92 17.21 -0.59
N PHE A 18 -4.01 16.49 -0.88
CA PHE A 18 -4.94 16.85 -1.95
C PHE A 18 -5.59 18.22 -1.73
N LYS A 19 -5.92 18.53 -0.48
CA LYS A 19 -6.55 19.80 -0.12
C LYS A 19 -5.60 20.97 -0.25
N TRP A 20 -4.41 20.87 0.30
CA TRP A 20 -3.49 22.01 0.42
C TRP A 20 -2.70 22.27 -0.86
N GLU A 21 -2.47 21.22 -1.67
CA GLU A 21 -1.86 21.33 -3.00
C GLU A 21 -2.92 21.54 -4.12
N ASP A 22 -4.21 21.63 -3.77
CA ASP A 22 -5.36 21.78 -4.68
C ASP A 22 -5.33 20.77 -5.86
N LEU A 23 -4.97 19.51 -5.55
CA LEU A 23 -4.78 18.45 -6.55
C LEU A 23 -6.12 18.04 -7.17
N LYS A 24 -6.14 17.88 -8.50
CA LYS A 24 -7.27 17.42 -9.33
C LYS A 24 -6.75 16.55 -10.46
N ASP A 25 -7.59 15.66 -10.96
CA ASP A 25 -7.25 14.74 -12.07
C ASP A 25 -5.99 13.90 -11.79
N VAL A 26 -5.84 13.46 -10.54
CA VAL A 26 -4.62 12.76 -10.08
C VAL A 26 -4.63 11.29 -10.48
N CYS A 27 -3.49 10.81 -10.96
CA CYS A 27 -3.18 9.38 -10.93
C CYS A 27 -2.58 9.06 -9.56
N LEU A 28 -3.37 8.45 -8.68
CA LEU A 28 -2.93 8.07 -7.34
C LEU A 28 -2.24 6.71 -7.38
N VAL A 29 -0.96 6.65 -7.03
CA VAL A 29 -0.22 5.39 -6.90
C VAL A 29 -0.07 5.04 -5.42
N VAL A 30 -0.57 3.89 -5.02
CA VAL A 30 -0.44 3.37 -3.65
C VAL A 30 0.43 2.12 -3.64
N HIS A 31 1.48 2.11 -2.81
CA HIS A 31 2.40 0.99 -2.70
C HIS A 31 2.25 0.30 -1.34
N SER A 32 2.25 -1.04 -1.35
CA SER A 32 2.32 -1.83 -0.11
C SER A 32 1.22 -1.47 0.89
N TYR A 33 1.63 -1.08 2.11
CA TYR A 33 0.76 -0.54 3.15
C TYR A 33 -0.05 0.67 2.67
N GLY A 34 0.48 1.47 1.75
CA GLY A 34 -0.19 2.63 1.17
C GLY A 34 -1.58 2.34 0.59
N GLY A 35 -1.87 1.07 0.27
CA GLY A 35 -3.21 0.62 -0.11
C GLY A 35 -4.28 0.85 0.96
N TRP A 36 -3.92 0.83 2.26
CA TRP A 36 -4.82 1.13 3.36
C TRP A 36 -5.21 2.61 3.41
N PRO A 37 -4.27 3.56 3.62
CA PRO A 37 -4.63 4.97 3.64
C PRO A 37 -5.17 5.46 2.30
N GLY A 38 -4.67 4.93 1.16
CA GLY A 38 -5.21 5.27 -0.15
C GLY A 38 -6.67 4.88 -0.32
N SER A 39 -7.04 3.65 0.07
CA SER A 39 -8.45 3.22 0.01
C SER A 39 -9.35 4.08 0.90
N GLY A 40 -8.90 4.41 2.12
CA GLY A 40 -9.66 5.27 3.04
C GLY A 40 -9.76 6.71 2.55
N ALA A 41 -8.70 7.26 1.97
CA ALA A 41 -8.70 8.62 1.44
C ALA A 41 -9.65 8.78 0.25
N LEU A 42 -9.80 7.76 -0.60
CA LEU A 42 -10.75 7.80 -1.73
C LEU A 42 -12.20 8.10 -1.30
N GLU A 43 -12.58 7.77 -0.07
CA GLU A 43 -13.91 8.11 0.46
C GLU A 43 -14.14 9.62 0.57
N GLN A 44 -13.07 10.44 0.54
CA GLN A 44 -13.10 11.89 0.67
C GLN A 44 -12.57 12.63 -0.57
N ILE A 45 -11.67 12.00 -1.34
CA ILE A 45 -10.99 12.63 -2.49
C ILE A 45 -11.27 11.90 -3.81
N GLY A 46 -12.16 10.93 -3.85
CA GLY A 46 -12.40 10.09 -5.03
C GLY A 46 -12.79 10.87 -6.28
N ASP A 47 -13.45 12.02 -6.13
CA ASP A 47 -13.81 12.95 -7.21
C ASP A 47 -12.60 13.71 -7.81
N ARG A 48 -11.46 13.69 -7.13
CA ARG A 48 -10.21 14.33 -7.56
C ARG A 48 -9.21 13.33 -8.16
N VAL A 49 -9.55 12.03 -8.15
CA VAL A 49 -8.69 10.94 -8.63
C VAL A 49 -9.24 10.40 -9.95
N SER A 50 -8.53 10.65 -11.04
CA SER A 50 -8.89 10.15 -12.39
C SER A 50 -8.50 8.70 -12.61
N SER A 51 -7.40 8.28 -11.99
CA SER A 51 -6.93 6.88 -12.02
C SER A 51 -6.25 6.49 -10.73
N ILE A 52 -6.31 5.20 -10.38
CA ILE A 52 -5.59 4.67 -9.22
C ILE A 52 -4.83 3.41 -9.59
N VAL A 53 -3.60 3.30 -9.07
CA VAL A 53 -2.70 2.17 -9.25
C VAL A 53 -2.35 1.57 -7.90
N TRP A 54 -2.70 0.30 -7.68
CA TRP A 54 -2.19 -0.51 -6.57
C TRP A 54 -0.88 -1.16 -7.02
N LEU A 55 0.24 -0.62 -6.57
CA LEU A 55 1.58 -1.12 -6.85
C LEU A 55 1.99 -2.09 -5.73
N ASP A 56 1.88 -3.39 -6.00
CA ASP A 56 2.18 -4.45 -5.03
C ASP A 56 1.65 -4.13 -3.63
N ALA A 57 0.34 -3.85 -3.54
CA ALA A 57 -0.28 -3.19 -2.40
C ALA A 57 -1.48 -3.97 -1.85
N PHE A 58 -1.76 -3.77 -0.58
CA PHE A 58 -3.00 -4.24 0.03
C PHE A 58 -4.22 -3.57 -0.61
N LYS A 59 -5.24 -4.36 -0.91
CA LYS A 59 -6.55 -3.92 -1.41
C LYS A 59 -7.61 -4.30 -0.36
N PRO A 60 -7.74 -3.51 0.74
CA PRO A 60 -8.61 -3.89 1.84
C PRO A 60 -10.09 -3.81 1.48
N GLU A 61 -10.90 -4.63 2.15
CA GLU A 61 -12.34 -4.54 2.19
C GLU A 61 -12.82 -3.86 3.47
N ASN A 62 -14.07 -3.36 3.46
CA ASN A 62 -14.64 -2.65 4.60
C ASN A 62 -14.55 -3.48 5.89
N GLY A 63 -14.11 -2.87 6.97
CA GLY A 63 -13.97 -3.48 8.30
C GLY A 63 -12.71 -4.31 8.51
N GLN A 64 -11.90 -4.57 7.49
CA GLN A 64 -10.63 -5.26 7.65
C GLN A 64 -9.59 -4.39 8.36
N ARG A 65 -8.58 -5.04 8.93
CA ARG A 65 -7.43 -4.42 9.60
C ARG A 65 -6.14 -4.97 9.00
N GLY A 66 -5.09 -4.17 8.93
CA GLY A 66 -3.77 -4.64 8.49
C GLY A 66 -3.27 -5.84 9.29
N PHE A 67 -3.59 -5.88 10.56
CA PHE A 67 -3.34 -6.98 11.47
C PHE A 67 -3.94 -8.34 11.02
N ASP A 68 -5.05 -8.34 10.33
CA ASP A 68 -5.75 -9.56 9.89
C ASP A 68 -4.94 -10.34 8.82
N PHE A 69 -4.02 -9.66 8.12
CA PHE A 69 -3.15 -10.23 7.09
C PHE A 69 -1.80 -10.74 7.63
N ALA A 70 -1.54 -10.56 8.92
CA ALA A 70 -0.32 -11.05 9.54
C ALA A 70 -0.41 -12.54 9.88
N SER A 71 0.72 -13.26 9.85
CA SER A 71 0.79 -14.64 10.33
C SER A 71 0.42 -14.73 11.83
N GLU A 72 0.02 -15.89 12.31
CA GLU A 72 -0.32 -16.07 13.72
C GLU A 72 0.85 -15.69 14.65
N PHE A 73 2.06 -16.07 14.27
CA PHE A 73 3.27 -15.68 15.01
C PHE A 73 3.45 -14.16 15.06
N SER A 74 3.35 -13.50 13.90
CA SER A 74 3.45 -12.04 13.82
C SER A 74 2.34 -11.33 14.59
N ARG A 75 1.12 -11.87 14.59
CA ARG A 75 0.00 -11.33 15.37
C ARG A 75 0.26 -11.38 16.88
N LYS A 76 0.78 -12.51 17.39
CA LYS A 76 1.12 -12.65 18.81
C LYS A 76 2.20 -11.65 19.23
N ALA A 77 3.29 -11.55 18.45
CA ALA A 77 4.37 -10.59 18.72
C ALA A 77 3.88 -9.13 18.68
N PHE A 78 3.03 -8.81 17.71
CA PHE A 78 2.44 -7.49 17.55
C PHE A 78 1.53 -7.10 18.74
N LEU A 79 0.65 -8.01 19.18
CA LEU A 79 -0.22 -7.75 20.32
C LEU A 79 0.58 -7.55 21.62
N ALA A 80 1.63 -8.35 21.81
CA ALA A 80 2.51 -8.18 22.96
C ALA A 80 3.23 -6.81 22.96
N ALA A 81 3.64 -6.32 21.78
CA ALA A 81 4.24 -5.00 21.64
C ALA A 81 3.22 -3.87 21.95
N VAL A 82 2.00 -3.99 21.44
CA VAL A 82 0.91 -3.03 21.74
C VAL A 82 0.57 -3.02 23.24
N GLU A 83 0.47 -4.18 23.87
CA GLU A 83 0.19 -4.30 25.30
C GLU A 83 1.28 -3.65 26.16
N LYS A 84 2.54 -3.76 25.76
CA LYS A 84 3.67 -3.05 26.37
C LYS A 84 3.68 -1.55 26.11
N GLY A 85 2.78 -1.04 25.29
CA GLY A 85 2.73 0.37 24.93
C GLY A 85 3.80 0.79 23.92
N GLU A 86 4.40 -0.14 23.18
CA GLU A 86 5.37 0.16 22.12
C GLU A 86 4.67 0.94 20.99
N PRO A 87 5.16 2.15 20.64
CA PRO A 87 4.45 3.03 19.71
C PRO A 87 4.51 2.56 18.26
N GLY A 88 5.47 1.69 17.92
CA GLY A 88 5.67 1.23 16.55
C GLY A 88 6.57 0.00 16.46
N ARG A 89 6.71 -0.50 15.24
CA ARG A 89 7.54 -1.64 14.88
C ARG A 89 8.55 -1.24 13.81
N PRO A 90 9.74 -1.88 13.76
CA PRO A 90 10.71 -1.65 12.71
C PRO A 90 10.13 -2.03 11.34
N SER A 91 10.62 -1.38 10.28
CA SER A 91 10.36 -1.81 8.90
C SER A 91 11.00 -3.18 8.67
N PRO A 92 10.41 -4.04 7.83
CA PRO A 92 11.15 -5.16 7.24
C PRO A 92 12.37 -4.65 6.47
N THR A 93 13.39 -5.47 6.34
CA THR A 93 14.61 -5.13 5.57
C THR A 93 14.35 -5.17 4.07
N ALA A 94 15.19 -4.49 3.29
CA ALA A 94 15.16 -4.55 1.83
C ALA A 94 15.36 -5.99 1.29
N GLU A 95 16.11 -6.81 2.01
CA GLU A 95 16.24 -8.24 1.70
C GLU A 95 14.90 -9.00 1.89
N ALA A 96 14.18 -8.71 2.97
CA ALA A 96 12.83 -9.26 3.19
C ALA A 96 11.84 -8.81 2.11
N PHE A 97 11.98 -7.60 1.60
CA PHE A 97 11.23 -7.07 0.44
C PHE A 97 11.71 -7.63 -0.90
N ARG A 98 12.77 -8.45 -0.92
CA ARG A 98 13.34 -9.03 -2.13
C ARG A 98 13.89 -8.00 -3.11
N VAL A 99 14.35 -6.85 -2.65
CA VAL A 99 15.08 -5.89 -3.50
C VAL A 99 16.29 -6.58 -4.12
N ILE A 100 16.46 -6.43 -5.45
CA ILE A 100 17.38 -7.26 -6.23
C ILE A 100 18.84 -6.86 -6.02
N SER A 101 19.17 -5.59 -6.19
CA SER A 101 20.54 -5.07 -6.11
C SER A 101 21.00 -4.92 -4.65
N GLU A 102 22.18 -5.42 -4.31
CA GLU A 102 22.80 -5.25 -2.99
C GLU A 102 23.03 -3.77 -2.63
N LYS A 103 23.45 -2.97 -3.61
CA LYS A 103 23.59 -1.52 -3.46
C LYS A 103 22.28 -0.85 -3.09
N ASP A 104 21.21 -1.24 -3.76
CA ASP A 104 19.88 -0.67 -3.54
C ASP A 104 19.29 -1.16 -2.22
N ARG A 105 19.56 -2.39 -1.78
CA ARG A 105 19.22 -2.87 -0.42
C ARG A 105 19.81 -1.97 0.66
N ALA A 106 21.11 -1.68 0.58
CA ALA A 106 21.75 -0.81 1.55
C ALA A 106 21.16 0.60 1.56
N TRP A 107 20.79 1.12 0.37
CA TRP A 107 20.12 2.41 0.24
C TRP A 107 18.73 2.38 0.85
N VAL A 108 17.88 1.41 0.51
CA VAL A 108 16.52 1.24 1.05
C VAL A 108 16.57 1.13 2.57
N ASP A 109 17.40 0.24 3.13
CA ASP A 109 17.53 0.05 4.58
C ASP A 109 17.95 1.35 5.30
N SER A 110 18.74 2.21 4.63
CA SER A 110 19.13 3.51 5.18
C SER A 110 17.99 4.53 5.23
N LYS A 111 16.87 4.30 4.51
CA LYS A 111 15.75 5.25 4.36
C LYS A 111 14.49 4.79 5.08
N THR A 112 14.36 3.51 5.39
CA THR A 112 13.17 3.00 6.07
C THR A 112 13.12 3.46 7.52
N THR A 113 11.90 3.68 8.01
CA THR A 113 11.62 4.10 9.38
C THR A 113 10.59 3.18 10.02
N PRO A 114 10.56 3.09 11.36
CA PRO A 114 9.54 2.31 12.05
C PRO A 114 8.11 2.77 11.71
N GLN A 115 7.18 1.82 11.67
CA GLN A 115 5.76 2.09 11.42
C GLN A 115 4.95 2.08 12.71
N PRO A 116 4.02 3.05 12.92
CA PRO A 116 3.14 3.07 14.09
C PRO A 116 2.28 1.81 14.20
N ASN A 117 2.12 1.28 15.40
CA ASN A 117 1.32 0.08 15.62
C ASN A 117 -0.19 0.34 15.42
N GLY A 118 -0.67 1.53 15.77
CA GLY A 118 -2.08 1.90 15.65
C GLY A 118 -2.66 1.77 14.24
N VAL A 119 -1.83 1.95 13.21
CA VAL A 119 -2.28 1.84 11.81
C VAL A 119 -2.72 0.43 11.40
N ALA A 120 -2.23 -0.61 12.10
CA ALA A 120 -2.55 -1.99 11.77
C ALA A 120 -3.74 -2.55 12.53
N ILE A 121 -4.12 -1.96 13.67
CA ILE A 121 -5.22 -2.46 14.52
C ILE A 121 -6.55 -1.78 14.25
N GLN A 122 -6.55 -0.60 13.67
CA GLN A 122 -7.77 0.12 13.35
C GLN A 122 -8.45 -0.51 12.13
N PRO A 123 -9.75 -0.88 12.21
CA PRO A 123 -10.51 -1.32 11.06
C PRO A 123 -10.75 -0.16 10.09
N ILE A 124 -10.55 -0.42 8.79
CA ILE A 124 -10.84 0.56 7.75
C ILE A 124 -12.35 0.69 7.52
N LYS A 125 -12.80 1.91 7.21
CA LYS A 125 -14.19 2.20 6.85
C LYS A 125 -14.26 2.57 5.38
N LEU A 126 -14.95 1.74 4.59
CA LEU A 126 -15.12 1.93 3.14
C LEU A 126 -16.60 1.85 2.77
N THR A 127 -17.02 2.69 1.84
CA THR A 127 -18.39 2.73 1.30
C THR A 127 -18.44 2.50 -0.21
N GLY A 128 -17.31 2.09 -0.81
CA GLY A 128 -17.22 1.75 -2.23
C GLY A 128 -16.73 2.92 -3.12
N ALA A 129 -16.06 3.92 -2.57
CA ALA A 129 -15.50 5.02 -3.37
C ALA A 129 -14.45 4.53 -4.38
N ARG A 130 -13.62 3.53 -4.02
CA ARG A 130 -12.66 2.88 -4.91
C ARG A 130 -13.30 2.38 -6.19
N GLU A 131 -14.49 1.80 -6.11
CA GLU A 131 -15.17 1.20 -7.25
C GLU A 131 -15.68 2.24 -8.25
N LYS A 132 -15.81 3.49 -7.83
CA LYS A 132 -16.25 4.62 -8.66
C LYS A 132 -15.11 5.26 -9.45
N VAL A 133 -13.86 4.98 -9.12
CA VAL A 133 -12.71 5.49 -9.89
C VAL A 133 -12.72 4.85 -11.26
N ALA A 134 -12.65 5.69 -12.31
CA ALA A 134 -12.86 5.24 -13.69
C ALA A 134 -11.75 4.29 -14.17
N LYS A 135 -10.49 4.56 -13.81
CA LYS A 135 -9.33 3.76 -14.21
C LYS A 135 -8.71 3.13 -12.98
N LYS A 136 -8.75 1.80 -12.90
CA LYS A 136 -8.18 1.02 -11.79
C LYS A 136 -7.14 0.05 -12.33
N THR A 137 -5.96 0.05 -11.70
CA THR A 137 -4.84 -0.81 -12.10
C THR A 137 -4.24 -1.51 -10.88
N TYR A 138 -3.96 -2.79 -11.03
CA TYR A 138 -3.18 -3.56 -10.06
C TYR A 138 -1.86 -4.01 -10.69
N ILE A 139 -0.74 -3.70 -10.06
CA ILE A 139 0.61 -4.12 -10.45
C ILE A 139 1.16 -5.06 -9.39
N ARG A 140 1.56 -6.26 -9.78
CA ARG A 140 2.12 -7.30 -8.89
C ARG A 140 3.61 -7.45 -9.10
N ALA A 141 4.40 -7.45 -8.02
CA ALA A 141 5.84 -7.76 -8.02
C ALA A 141 6.06 -9.28 -7.87
N ALA A 142 6.42 -9.96 -8.95
CA ALA A 142 6.37 -11.43 -9.00
C ALA A 142 7.40 -12.13 -8.11
N LYS A 143 8.51 -11.47 -7.75
CA LYS A 143 9.55 -12.07 -6.88
C LYS A 143 9.29 -11.89 -5.38
N TYR A 144 8.26 -11.14 -5.00
CA TYR A 144 7.91 -10.95 -3.59
C TYR A 144 6.76 -11.87 -3.17
N PRO A 145 6.96 -12.87 -2.32
CA PRO A 145 5.91 -13.79 -1.90
C PRO A 145 4.97 -13.13 -0.89
N GLN A 146 3.76 -12.77 -1.32
CA GLN A 146 2.72 -12.18 -0.45
C GLN A 146 1.33 -12.69 -0.87
N PRO A 147 0.78 -13.69 -0.17
CA PRO A 147 -0.50 -14.30 -0.54
C PRO A 147 -1.66 -13.30 -0.69
N ALA A 148 -1.71 -12.26 0.14
CA ALA A 148 -2.75 -11.24 0.05
C ALA A 148 -2.68 -10.44 -1.26
N PHE A 149 -1.48 -10.24 -1.81
CA PHE A 149 -1.29 -9.54 -3.08
C PHE A 149 -1.58 -10.46 -4.27
N ASP A 150 -1.27 -11.76 -4.15
CA ASP A 150 -1.64 -12.75 -5.15
C ASP A 150 -3.16 -12.89 -5.27
N GLN A 151 -3.85 -12.89 -4.12
CA GLN A 151 -5.32 -12.89 -4.08
C GLN A 151 -5.87 -11.60 -4.71
N ALA A 152 -5.37 -10.44 -4.36
CA ALA A 152 -5.81 -9.17 -4.92
C ALA A 152 -5.60 -9.11 -6.44
N LEU A 153 -4.46 -9.62 -6.95
CA LEU A 153 -4.22 -9.74 -8.38
C LEU A 153 -5.27 -10.65 -9.06
N ALA A 154 -5.56 -11.82 -8.46
CA ALA A 154 -6.53 -12.76 -9.01
C ALA A 154 -7.95 -12.14 -9.08
N GLU A 155 -8.36 -11.44 -8.03
CA GLU A 155 -9.63 -10.70 -8.00
C GLU A 155 -9.68 -9.61 -9.08
N CYS A 156 -8.61 -8.82 -9.23
CA CYS A 156 -8.53 -7.79 -10.25
C CYS A 156 -8.52 -8.37 -11.67
N LYS A 157 -7.88 -9.52 -11.90
CA LYS A 157 -7.91 -10.23 -13.20
C LYS A 157 -9.32 -10.72 -13.55
N ALA A 158 -10.11 -11.07 -12.56
CA ALA A 158 -11.50 -11.56 -12.77
C ALA A 158 -12.49 -10.42 -13.07
N ASP A 159 -12.17 -9.19 -12.71
CA ASP A 159 -13.00 -7.99 -12.93
C ASP A 159 -12.49 -7.17 -14.12
N LYS A 160 -13.28 -7.13 -15.20
CA LYS A 160 -12.94 -6.39 -16.44
C LYS A 160 -12.77 -4.88 -16.27
N SER A 161 -13.21 -4.31 -15.15
CA SER A 161 -13.00 -2.88 -14.84
C SER A 161 -11.56 -2.56 -14.37
N TRP A 162 -10.76 -3.59 -14.12
CA TRP A 162 -9.38 -3.47 -13.72
C TRP A 162 -8.41 -3.79 -14.85
N ARG A 163 -7.30 -3.06 -14.88
CA ARG A 163 -6.10 -3.44 -15.64
C ARG A 163 -5.12 -4.10 -14.70
N THR A 164 -4.38 -5.09 -15.19
CA THR A 164 -3.38 -5.79 -14.37
C THR A 164 -2.04 -5.90 -15.09
N PHE A 165 -0.96 -5.75 -14.35
CA PHE A 165 0.41 -5.93 -14.83
C PHE A 165 1.21 -6.74 -13.82
N GLU A 166 2.26 -7.40 -14.28
CA GLU A 166 3.17 -8.16 -13.43
C GLU A 166 4.62 -7.74 -13.71
N ALA A 167 5.29 -7.20 -12.69
CA ALA A 167 6.72 -6.91 -12.71
C ALA A 167 7.50 -8.21 -12.42
N THR A 168 7.77 -9.00 -13.46
CA THR A 168 8.28 -10.37 -13.34
C THR A 168 9.69 -10.44 -12.77
N GLU A 169 10.48 -9.39 -12.94
CA GLU A 169 11.89 -9.34 -12.50
C GLU A 169 12.11 -8.50 -11.23
N SER A 170 11.03 -8.04 -10.57
CA SER A 170 11.11 -7.14 -9.42
C SER A 170 10.69 -7.82 -8.12
N GLY A 171 11.35 -7.46 -7.02
CA GLY A 171 10.85 -7.60 -5.66
C GLY A 171 9.77 -6.57 -5.35
N HIS A 172 9.42 -6.45 -4.07
CA HIS A 172 8.34 -5.58 -3.59
C HIS A 172 8.47 -4.12 -4.03
N ASP A 173 9.69 -3.60 -4.01
CA ASP A 173 10.00 -2.21 -4.33
C ASP A 173 10.23 -2.03 -5.84
N VAL A 174 9.16 -2.20 -6.63
CA VAL A 174 9.21 -2.10 -8.11
C VAL A 174 9.80 -0.77 -8.57
N MET A 175 9.55 0.32 -7.83
CA MET A 175 10.11 1.64 -8.11
C MET A 175 11.64 1.70 -7.98
N VAL A 176 12.23 0.76 -7.25
CA VAL A 176 13.68 0.62 -7.07
C VAL A 176 14.26 -0.36 -8.09
N ASP A 177 13.64 -1.56 -8.22
CA ASP A 177 14.16 -2.64 -9.05
C ASP A 177 13.94 -2.43 -10.56
N ALA A 178 12.81 -1.80 -10.93
CA ALA A 178 12.39 -1.65 -12.34
C ALA A 178 11.77 -0.25 -12.61
N PRO A 179 12.47 0.86 -12.31
CA PRO A 179 11.90 2.21 -12.37
C PRO A 179 11.41 2.59 -13.77
N GLN A 180 12.17 2.29 -14.82
CA GLN A 180 11.76 2.65 -16.20
C GLN A 180 10.51 1.86 -16.64
N TRP A 181 10.47 0.55 -16.35
CA TRP A 181 9.29 -0.25 -16.64
C TRP A 181 8.04 0.29 -15.93
N LEU A 182 8.20 0.70 -14.66
CA LEU A 182 7.10 1.28 -13.88
C LEU A 182 6.62 2.60 -14.50
N VAL A 183 7.52 3.48 -14.90
CA VAL A 183 7.18 4.74 -15.60
C VAL A 183 6.37 4.45 -16.86
N ASP A 184 6.83 3.50 -17.69
CA ASP A 184 6.18 3.15 -18.94
C ASP A 184 4.75 2.61 -18.70
N VAL A 185 4.54 1.83 -17.63
CA VAL A 185 3.21 1.36 -17.24
C VAL A 185 2.34 2.50 -16.71
N LEU A 186 2.89 3.37 -15.85
CA LEU A 186 2.13 4.49 -15.28
C LEU A 186 1.63 5.44 -16.37
N LEU A 187 2.44 5.74 -17.38
CA LEU A 187 2.05 6.57 -18.53
C LEU A 187 0.93 5.94 -19.38
N GLN A 188 0.77 4.61 -19.35
CA GLN A 188 -0.31 3.93 -20.07
C GLN A 188 -1.64 3.93 -19.31
N VAL A 189 -1.61 4.10 -18.00
CA VAL A 189 -2.78 3.91 -17.13
C VAL A 189 -3.25 5.19 -16.43
N SER A 190 -2.48 6.26 -16.49
CA SER A 190 -2.83 7.59 -15.96
C SER A 190 -3.96 8.29 -16.75
#